data_b6f7a1c4e04611314332c9ee2dafaf2d
#
_entry.id   b6f7a1c4e04611314332c9ee2dafaf2d
#
_cell.length_a   1.000
_cell.length_b   1.000
_cell.length_c   1.000
_cell.angle_alpha   90.00
_cell.angle_beta   90.00
_cell.angle_gamma   90.00
#
_symmetry.space_group_name_H-M   'P 1'
#
loop_
_entity.id
_entity.type
_entity.pdbx_description
1 polymer ?
#
loop_
_entity_poly.entity_id
_entity_poly.type
_entity_poly.pdbx_seq_one_letter_code
_entity_poly.pdbx_strand_id
1 'polypeptide(L)'
;MVDFEQKDKYSVADLLRIMEILRAPDGCMWDRAQDHHSIRQNFIEETYEVCEAIDDEDTEHLKEELGDVLLQVVFHAQMEKEKGVFDMDDVADGICKKLIFRHPHIFGDVTVGSTDEILSNWDDLKRKEKKQETDTSTLESVSRSLPSLIRAQKLQKKAAKVGFDWPDVSGALDKVEEELAEVRAAINGDGDVEEEIGDLIFAVTNVSRFVKVDSERA
;
A
#
# COMPACT_ATOMS: atom_id res chain seq x y z
N MET A 1 -7.57 28.45 -28.05
CA MET A 1 -8.62 27.43 -27.87
C MET A 1 -7.90 26.09 -27.93
N VAL A 2 -8.04 25.28 -26.93
CA VAL A 2 -7.33 23.97 -26.85
C VAL A 2 -7.89 23.05 -27.91
N ASP A 3 -7.00 22.38 -28.67
CA ASP A 3 -7.37 21.39 -29.69
C ASP A 3 -7.64 20.03 -28.96
N PHE A 4 -8.88 19.87 -28.51
CA PHE A 4 -9.37 18.66 -27.86
C PHE A 4 -10.81 18.40 -28.28
N GLU A 5 -11.02 17.24 -28.89
CA GLU A 5 -12.35 16.82 -29.37
C GLU A 5 -13.17 16.28 -28.18
N GLN A 6 -14.34 16.86 -27.95
CA GLN A 6 -15.28 16.34 -26.96
C GLN A 6 -15.97 15.07 -27.48
N LYS A 7 -16.07 14.06 -26.61
CA LYS A 7 -16.63 12.72 -26.92
C LYS A 7 -17.72 12.34 -25.93
N ASP A 8 -18.63 11.46 -26.33
CA ASP A 8 -19.64 10.89 -25.43
C ASP A 8 -19.00 9.91 -24.41
N LYS A 9 -17.83 9.33 -24.72
CA LYS A 9 -17.09 8.41 -23.87
C LYS A 9 -15.59 8.59 -24.06
N TYR A 10 -14.89 8.74 -22.94
CA TYR A 10 -13.45 8.90 -22.91
C TYR A 10 -12.75 7.61 -22.49
N SER A 11 -11.51 7.46 -22.89
CA SER A 11 -10.60 6.36 -22.58
C SER A 11 -9.46 6.82 -21.67
N VAL A 12 -8.65 5.87 -21.18
CA VAL A 12 -7.40 6.19 -20.47
C VAL A 12 -6.45 7.04 -21.32
N ALA A 13 -6.38 6.80 -22.63
CA ALA A 13 -5.58 7.62 -23.54
C ALA A 13 -6.08 9.09 -23.60
N ASP A 14 -7.39 9.28 -23.55
CA ASP A 14 -7.97 10.63 -23.48
C ASP A 14 -7.63 11.32 -22.15
N LEU A 15 -7.66 10.59 -21.03
CA LEU A 15 -7.26 11.12 -19.73
C LEU A 15 -5.78 11.57 -19.73
N LEU A 16 -4.88 10.77 -20.30
CA LEU A 16 -3.48 11.15 -20.47
C LEU A 16 -3.35 12.44 -21.28
N ARG A 17 -4.09 12.54 -22.38
CA ARG A 17 -4.09 13.75 -23.22
C ARG A 17 -4.67 14.97 -22.49
N ILE A 18 -5.73 14.81 -21.72
CA ILE A 18 -6.32 15.87 -20.88
C ILE A 18 -5.28 16.38 -19.89
N MET A 19 -4.56 15.49 -19.20
CA MET A 19 -3.53 15.88 -18.23
C MET A 19 -2.37 16.62 -18.89
N GLU A 20 -1.92 16.20 -20.08
CA GLU A 20 -0.93 16.94 -20.87
C GLU A 20 -1.40 18.37 -21.17
N ILE A 21 -2.67 18.54 -21.58
CA ILE A 21 -3.26 19.83 -21.88
C ILE A 21 -3.35 20.70 -20.61
N LEU A 22 -3.83 20.16 -19.51
CA LEU A 22 -3.95 20.90 -18.25
C LEU A 22 -2.60 21.39 -17.74
N ARG A 23 -1.54 20.63 -17.93
CA ARG A 23 -0.19 20.99 -17.51
C ARG A 23 0.67 21.69 -18.58
N ALA A 24 0.15 21.88 -19.79
CA ALA A 24 0.84 22.63 -20.85
C ALA A 24 1.12 24.10 -20.43
N PRO A 25 2.10 24.80 -21.04
CA PRO A 25 2.44 26.19 -20.70
C PRO A 25 1.25 27.15 -20.71
N ASP A 26 0.27 26.91 -21.58
CA ASP A 26 -0.98 27.64 -21.72
C ASP A 26 -2.20 26.93 -21.06
N GLY A 27 -1.96 25.86 -20.30
CA GLY A 27 -2.97 25.09 -19.59
C GLY A 27 -3.43 25.72 -18.28
N CYS A 28 -3.94 24.89 -17.38
CA CYS A 28 -4.46 25.32 -16.08
C CYS A 28 -3.33 25.76 -15.14
N MET A 29 -3.43 26.97 -14.62
CA MET A 29 -2.41 27.50 -13.69
C MET A 29 -2.29 26.69 -12.40
N TRP A 30 -3.41 26.14 -11.91
CA TRP A 30 -3.43 25.33 -10.70
C TRP A 30 -2.72 23.98 -10.92
N ASP A 31 -3.10 23.25 -11.97
CA ASP A 31 -2.49 21.94 -12.28
C ASP A 31 -0.99 22.07 -12.55
N ARG A 32 -0.56 23.13 -13.22
CA ARG A 32 0.85 23.41 -13.50
C ARG A 32 1.67 23.71 -12.24
N ALA A 33 1.04 24.31 -11.23
CA ALA A 33 1.71 24.67 -9.99
C ALA A 33 1.92 23.45 -9.07
N GLN A 34 1.24 22.32 -9.34
CA GLN A 34 1.36 21.12 -8.48
C GLN A 34 2.68 20.40 -8.69
N ASP A 35 3.22 19.88 -7.60
CA ASP A 35 4.33 18.94 -7.55
C ASP A 35 3.94 17.65 -6.79
N HIS A 36 4.86 16.69 -6.72
CA HIS A 36 4.60 15.41 -6.05
C HIS A 36 4.25 15.54 -4.56
N HIS A 37 4.74 16.59 -3.90
CA HIS A 37 4.48 16.81 -2.48
C HIS A 37 3.13 17.48 -2.26
N SER A 38 2.75 18.42 -3.14
CA SER A 38 1.50 19.18 -3.00
C SER A 38 0.25 18.31 -3.16
N ILE A 39 0.29 17.29 -4.05
CA ILE A 39 -0.84 16.37 -4.28
C ILE A 39 -0.71 15.01 -3.57
N ARG A 40 0.36 14.84 -2.76
CA ARG A 40 0.57 13.58 -2.02
C ARG A 40 -0.59 13.26 -1.08
N GLN A 41 -1.15 14.28 -0.43
CA GLN A 41 -2.25 14.10 0.51
C GLN A 41 -3.51 13.64 -0.22
N ASN A 42 -3.85 14.24 -1.35
CA ASN A 42 -4.98 13.82 -2.18
C ASN A 42 -4.87 12.34 -2.56
N PHE A 43 -3.70 11.85 -2.97
CA PHE A 43 -3.52 10.44 -3.31
C PHE A 43 -3.84 9.50 -2.14
N ILE A 44 -3.57 9.92 -0.91
CA ILE A 44 -3.92 9.15 0.30
C ILE A 44 -5.42 9.18 0.53
N GLU A 45 -6.05 10.36 0.42
CA GLU A 45 -7.50 10.57 0.58
C GLU A 45 -8.28 9.71 -0.40
N GLU A 46 -8.05 9.83 -1.71
CA GLU A 46 -8.72 9.02 -2.73
C GLU A 46 -8.55 7.51 -2.49
N THR A 47 -7.37 7.09 -1.98
CA THR A 47 -7.14 5.68 -1.64
C THR A 47 -8.03 5.21 -0.47
N TYR A 48 -8.27 6.06 0.52
CA TYR A 48 -9.17 5.74 1.63
C TYR A 48 -10.63 5.78 1.22
N GLU A 49 -11.02 6.70 0.32
CA GLU A 49 -12.37 6.79 -0.24
C GLU A 49 -12.71 5.54 -1.09
N VAL A 50 -11.73 5.00 -1.85
CA VAL A 50 -11.85 3.65 -2.45
C VAL A 50 -12.12 2.58 -1.39
N CYS A 51 -11.41 2.63 -0.24
CA CYS A 51 -11.63 1.64 0.82
C CYS A 51 -13.03 1.78 1.44
N GLU A 52 -13.51 3.00 1.67
CA GLU A 52 -14.86 3.28 2.18
C GLU A 52 -15.93 2.75 1.20
N ALA A 53 -15.82 3.06 -0.09
CA ALA A 53 -16.72 2.57 -1.12
C ALA A 53 -16.76 1.02 -1.21
N ILE A 54 -15.62 0.35 -0.97
CA ILE A 54 -15.55 -1.12 -0.88
C ILE A 54 -16.28 -1.62 0.37
N ASP A 55 -16.09 -0.97 1.51
CA ASP A 55 -16.69 -1.37 2.78
C ASP A 55 -18.21 -1.17 2.79
N ASP A 56 -18.69 -0.13 2.10
CA ASP A 56 -20.10 0.17 1.91
C ASP A 56 -20.77 -0.62 0.77
N GLU A 57 -19.99 -1.43 0.03
CA GLU A 57 -20.44 -2.18 -1.15
C GLU A 57 -21.07 -1.27 -2.22
N ASP A 58 -20.69 0.01 -2.28
CA ASP A 58 -21.19 1.01 -3.24
C ASP A 58 -20.38 0.98 -4.54
N THR A 59 -20.94 0.32 -5.55
CA THR A 59 -20.28 0.13 -6.86
C THR A 59 -20.13 1.44 -7.65
N GLU A 60 -21.08 2.38 -7.54
CA GLU A 60 -20.98 3.65 -8.28
C GLU A 60 -19.94 4.56 -7.62
N HIS A 61 -19.92 4.64 -6.30
CA HIS A 61 -18.89 5.36 -5.53
C HIS A 61 -17.52 4.73 -5.78
N LEU A 62 -17.39 3.40 -5.72
CA LEU A 62 -16.13 2.71 -6.05
C LEU A 62 -15.60 3.06 -7.45
N LYS A 63 -16.50 3.18 -8.44
CA LYS A 63 -16.10 3.57 -9.79
C LYS A 63 -15.58 5.00 -9.85
N GLU A 64 -16.20 5.92 -9.12
CA GLU A 64 -15.79 7.32 -8.99
C GLU A 64 -14.39 7.40 -8.38
N GLU A 65 -14.19 6.83 -7.20
CA GLU A 65 -12.93 6.89 -6.44
C GLU A 65 -11.77 6.18 -7.14
N LEU A 66 -12.03 5.09 -7.85
CA LEU A 66 -11.03 4.46 -8.72
C LEU A 66 -10.61 5.39 -9.87
N GLY A 67 -11.51 6.26 -10.33
CA GLY A 67 -11.20 7.31 -11.30
C GLY A 67 -10.24 8.36 -10.70
N ASP A 68 -10.48 8.78 -9.46
CA ASP A 68 -9.67 9.78 -8.78
C ASP A 68 -8.30 9.22 -8.37
N VAL A 69 -8.20 7.98 -7.92
CA VAL A 69 -6.91 7.28 -7.76
C VAL A 69 -6.16 7.20 -9.10
N LEU A 70 -6.85 6.87 -10.20
CA LEU A 70 -6.23 6.83 -11.53
C LEU A 70 -5.73 8.22 -11.96
N LEU A 71 -6.50 9.28 -11.67
CA LEU A 71 -6.08 10.66 -11.91
C LEU A 71 -4.77 10.97 -11.16
N GLN A 72 -4.63 10.60 -9.89
CA GLN A 72 -3.40 10.82 -9.13
C GLN A 72 -2.20 10.09 -9.77
N VAL A 73 -2.38 8.85 -10.22
CA VAL A 73 -1.31 8.10 -10.92
C VAL A 73 -0.89 8.82 -12.21
N VAL A 74 -1.85 9.23 -13.02
CA VAL A 74 -1.61 9.94 -14.28
C VAL A 74 -0.94 11.30 -14.05
N PHE A 75 -1.36 12.02 -13.01
CA PHE A 75 -0.78 13.31 -12.64
C PHE A 75 0.71 13.18 -12.28
N HIS A 76 1.04 12.21 -11.43
CA HIS A 76 2.43 11.93 -11.07
C HIS A 76 3.28 11.49 -12.25
N ALA A 77 2.75 10.65 -13.14
CA ALA A 77 3.45 10.20 -14.35
C ALA A 77 3.68 11.37 -15.33
N GLN A 78 2.70 12.26 -15.49
CA GLN A 78 2.82 13.44 -16.34
C GLN A 78 3.92 14.40 -15.85
N MET A 79 4.04 14.62 -14.53
CA MET A 79 5.10 15.45 -13.96
C MET A 79 6.51 14.90 -14.27
N GLU A 80 6.68 13.58 -14.26
CA GLU A 80 7.97 12.96 -14.59
C GLU A 80 8.22 12.92 -16.11
N LYS A 81 7.17 12.77 -16.92
CA LYS A 81 7.26 12.92 -18.39
C LYS A 81 7.75 14.31 -18.79
N GLU A 82 7.29 15.37 -18.13
CA GLU A 82 7.73 16.76 -18.35
C GLU A 82 9.22 16.95 -18.05
N LYS A 83 9.77 16.16 -17.13
CA LYS A 83 11.20 16.14 -16.79
C LYS A 83 12.02 15.20 -17.68
N GLY A 84 11.36 14.38 -18.53
CA GLY A 84 12.01 13.39 -19.37
C GLY A 84 12.57 12.19 -18.60
N VAL A 85 12.00 11.86 -17.43
CA VAL A 85 12.47 10.75 -16.57
C VAL A 85 11.74 9.46 -16.87
N PHE A 86 10.41 9.46 -16.81
CA PHE A 86 9.54 8.34 -17.21
C PHE A 86 8.13 8.86 -17.53
N ASP A 87 7.33 8.04 -18.18
CA ASP A 87 5.93 8.33 -18.49
C ASP A 87 4.97 7.22 -18.03
N MET A 88 3.69 7.32 -18.40
CA MET A 88 2.67 6.36 -18.01
C MET A 88 2.90 4.96 -18.62
N ASP A 89 3.49 4.89 -19.82
CA ASP A 89 3.83 3.61 -20.45
C ASP A 89 4.93 2.88 -19.66
N ASP A 90 5.91 3.62 -19.13
CA ASP A 90 6.95 3.07 -18.27
C ASP A 90 6.36 2.53 -16.94
N VAL A 91 5.40 3.26 -16.37
CA VAL A 91 4.67 2.81 -15.16
C VAL A 91 3.92 1.52 -15.45
N ALA A 92 3.20 1.46 -16.57
CA ALA A 92 2.46 0.28 -17.01
C ALA A 92 3.39 -0.89 -17.32
N ASP A 93 4.49 -0.67 -18.06
CA ASP A 93 5.49 -1.69 -18.37
C ASP A 93 6.09 -2.29 -17.10
N GLY A 94 6.46 -1.44 -16.12
CA GLY A 94 7.02 -1.90 -14.86
C GLY A 94 6.09 -2.83 -14.09
N ILE A 95 4.79 -2.50 -13.98
CA ILE A 95 3.83 -3.37 -13.31
C ILE A 95 3.50 -4.63 -14.11
N CYS A 96 3.40 -4.56 -15.45
CA CYS A 96 3.19 -5.72 -16.31
C CYS A 96 4.32 -6.73 -16.17
N LYS A 97 5.58 -6.30 -16.28
CA LYS A 97 6.76 -7.15 -16.09
C LYS A 97 6.75 -7.84 -14.72
N LYS A 98 6.41 -7.09 -13.68
CA LYS A 98 6.28 -7.62 -12.31
C LYS A 98 5.19 -8.67 -12.19
N LEU A 99 4.03 -8.45 -12.78
CA LEU A 99 2.91 -9.41 -12.78
C LEU A 99 3.27 -10.67 -13.53
N ILE A 100 3.84 -10.55 -14.73
CA ILE A 100 4.31 -11.71 -15.54
C ILE A 100 5.34 -12.52 -14.77
N PHE A 101 6.36 -11.87 -14.21
CA PHE A 101 7.42 -12.53 -13.44
C PHE A 101 6.89 -13.28 -12.21
N ARG A 102 5.89 -12.69 -11.50
CA ARG A 102 5.35 -13.27 -10.27
C ARG A 102 4.27 -14.31 -10.47
N HIS A 103 3.81 -14.52 -11.71
CA HIS A 103 2.79 -15.52 -12.04
C HIS A 103 3.31 -16.53 -13.07
N PRO A 104 4.42 -17.26 -12.78
CA PRO A 104 5.00 -18.20 -13.72
C PRO A 104 4.07 -19.40 -13.97
N HIS A 105 3.08 -19.63 -13.13
CA HIS A 105 2.02 -20.63 -13.33
C HIS A 105 0.96 -20.22 -14.36
N ILE A 106 0.94 -18.94 -14.77
CA ILE A 106 0.06 -18.42 -15.83
C ILE A 106 0.85 -18.08 -17.08
N PHE A 107 2.03 -17.45 -16.93
CA PHE A 107 2.83 -16.91 -18.04
C PHE A 107 4.09 -17.73 -18.34
N GLY A 108 4.31 -18.83 -17.64
CA GLY A 108 5.45 -19.76 -17.80
C GLY A 108 5.03 -21.21 -17.65
N ASP A 109 5.98 -22.08 -17.30
CA ASP A 109 5.81 -23.54 -17.31
C ASP A 109 5.65 -24.13 -15.88
N VAL A 110 5.44 -23.31 -14.86
CA VAL A 110 5.31 -23.77 -13.47
C VAL A 110 3.89 -24.29 -13.22
N THR A 111 3.79 -25.52 -12.73
CA THR A 111 2.49 -26.08 -12.30
C THR A 111 2.36 -25.93 -10.79
N VAL A 112 1.20 -25.51 -10.30
CA VAL A 112 0.88 -25.32 -8.88
C VAL A 112 -0.38 -26.12 -8.53
N GLY A 113 -0.40 -26.72 -7.35
CA GLY A 113 -1.50 -27.58 -6.89
C GLY A 113 -2.47 -26.89 -5.92
N SER A 114 -2.11 -25.72 -5.38
CA SER A 114 -2.94 -25.02 -4.38
C SER A 114 -2.68 -23.52 -4.34
N THR A 115 -3.63 -22.78 -3.78
CA THR A 115 -3.49 -21.34 -3.53
C THR A 115 -2.33 -21.03 -2.57
N ASP A 116 -2.09 -21.89 -1.57
CA ASP A 116 -1.01 -21.69 -0.60
C ASP A 116 0.36 -21.82 -1.27
N GLU A 117 0.51 -22.76 -2.23
CA GLU A 117 1.71 -22.88 -3.03
C GLU A 117 1.95 -21.66 -3.92
N ILE A 118 0.87 -21.09 -4.50
CA ILE A 118 0.95 -19.83 -5.26
C ILE A 118 1.46 -18.70 -4.36
N LEU A 119 0.91 -18.54 -3.17
CA LEU A 119 1.30 -17.49 -2.23
C LEU A 119 2.75 -17.64 -1.74
N SER A 120 3.18 -18.88 -1.46
CA SER A 120 4.57 -19.18 -1.11
C SER A 120 5.53 -18.81 -2.23
N ASN A 121 5.25 -19.28 -3.45
CA ASN A 121 6.06 -19.00 -4.63
C ASN A 121 6.13 -17.48 -4.91
N TRP A 122 5.02 -16.77 -4.73
CA TRP A 122 4.97 -15.32 -4.92
C TRP A 122 5.84 -14.55 -3.92
N ASP A 123 5.84 -14.97 -2.66
CA ASP A 123 6.71 -14.37 -1.64
C ASP A 123 8.19 -14.62 -1.95
N ASP A 124 8.55 -15.82 -2.39
CA ASP A 124 9.92 -16.16 -2.77
C ASP A 124 10.40 -15.37 -4.00
N LEU A 125 9.55 -15.24 -5.03
CA LEU A 125 9.83 -14.44 -6.20
C LEU A 125 9.98 -12.95 -5.85
N LYS A 126 9.14 -12.45 -4.94
CA LYS A 126 9.20 -11.08 -4.43
C LYS A 126 10.48 -10.82 -3.62
N ARG A 127 10.93 -11.77 -2.82
CA ARG A 127 12.22 -11.71 -2.12
C ARG A 127 13.40 -11.65 -3.09
N LYS A 128 13.39 -12.51 -4.13
CA LYS A 128 14.41 -12.53 -5.18
C LYS A 128 14.47 -11.23 -5.97
N GLU A 129 13.33 -10.72 -6.41
CA GLU A 129 13.22 -9.44 -7.13
C GLU A 129 13.81 -8.28 -6.32
N LYS A 130 13.51 -8.24 -5.01
CA LYS A 130 13.97 -7.18 -4.10
C LYS A 130 15.37 -7.44 -3.52
N LYS A 131 16.05 -8.52 -3.90
CA LYS A 131 17.35 -8.94 -3.36
C LYS A 131 17.37 -8.99 -1.83
N GLN A 132 16.28 -9.48 -1.23
CA GLN A 132 16.15 -9.61 0.22
C GLN A 132 16.81 -10.92 0.66
N GLU A 133 18.09 -10.86 1.00
CA GLU A 133 18.91 -12.02 1.34
C GLU A 133 18.78 -12.43 2.82
N THR A 134 18.34 -11.50 3.69
CA THR A 134 18.21 -11.72 5.13
C THR A 134 16.78 -11.44 5.62
N ASP A 135 16.43 -12.05 6.75
CA ASP A 135 15.13 -11.79 7.40
C ASP A 135 15.03 -10.33 7.86
N THR A 136 16.13 -9.73 8.33
CA THR A 136 16.21 -8.31 8.66
C THR A 136 15.86 -7.45 7.44
N SER A 137 16.45 -7.71 6.26
CA SER A 137 16.13 -6.96 5.04
C SER A 137 14.66 -7.13 4.61
N THR A 138 14.07 -8.28 4.94
CA THR A 138 12.64 -8.54 4.72
C THR A 138 11.77 -7.68 5.62
N LEU A 139 12.10 -7.52 6.91
CA LEU A 139 11.39 -6.65 7.83
C LEU A 139 11.57 -5.17 7.47
N GLU A 140 12.80 -4.75 7.20
CA GLU A 140 13.13 -3.36 6.80
C GLU A 140 12.42 -2.93 5.50
N SER A 141 12.02 -3.89 4.64
CA SER A 141 11.28 -3.60 3.41
C SER A 141 9.83 -3.14 3.64
N VAL A 142 9.33 -3.19 4.88
CA VAL A 142 8.01 -2.65 5.22
C VAL A 142 8.10 -1.13 5.26
N SER A 143 7.35 -0.46 4.38
CA SER A 143 7.37 0.99 4.30
C SER A 143 7.07 1.64 5.66
N ARG A 144 7.88 2.64 6.00
CA ARG A 144 7.70 3.46 7.22
C ARG A 144 6.54 4.47 7.08
N SER A 145 6.08 4.71 5.85
CA SER A 145 4.98 5.65 5.55
C SER A 145 3.60 5.00 5.65
N LEU A 146 3.50 3.72 5.93
CA LEU A 146 2.21 3.06 6.16
C LEU A 146 1.59 3.56 7.47
N PRO A 147 0.25 3.62 7.57
CA PRO A 147 -0.45 3.76 8.85
C PRO A 147 0.08 2.77 9.89
N SER A 148 0.16 3.19 11.13
CA SER A 148 0.91 2.46 12.16
C SER A 148 0.40 1.04 12.40
N LEU A 149 -0.92 0.83 12.43
CA LEU A 149 -1.50 -0.50 12.66
C LEU A 149 -1.30 -1.42 11.45
N ILE A 150 -1.47 -0.91 10.23
CA ILE A 150 -1.16 -1.66 9.00
C ILE A 150 0.32 -2.06 8.98
N ARG A 151 1.21 -1.13 9.35
CA ARG A 151 2.65 -1.39 9.41
C ARG A 151 2.98 -2.46 10.46
N ALA A 152 2.41 -2.36 11.66
CA ALA A 152 2.58 -3.34 12.73
C ALA A 152 2.14 -4.74 12.28
N GLN A 153 0.92 -4.90 11.74
CA GLN A 153 0.45 -6.19 11.21
C GLN A 153 1.35 -6.75 10.11
N LYS A 154 1.87 -5.90 9.20
CA LYS A 154 2.79 -6.34 8.14
C LYS A 154 4.12 -6.82 8.70
N LEU A 155 4.68 -6.14 9.71
CA LEU A 155 5.91 -6.56 10.38
C LEU A 155 5.70 -7.91 11.07
N GLN A 156 4.64 -8.06 11.85
CA GLN A 156 4.29 -9.29 12.56
C GLN A 156 4.04 -10.47 11.61
N LYS A 157 3.30 -10.25 10.50
CA LYS A 157 3.13 -11.28 9.46
C LYS A 157 4.46 -11.73 8.84
N LYS A 158 5.41 -10.82 8.69
CA LYS A 158 6.74 -11.17 8.15
C LYS A 158 7.60 -11.89 9.19
N ALA A 159 7.57 -11.48 10.45
CA ALA A 159 8.25 -12.14 11.55
C ALA A 159 7.74 -13.59 11.73
N ALA A 160 6.42 -13.78 11.70
CA ALA A 160 5.81 -15.10 11.76
C ALA A 160 6.29 -16.05 10.66
N LYS A 161 6.47 -15.56 9.41
CA LYS A 161 6.97 -16.36 8.28
C LYS A 161 8.40 -16.88 8.46
N VAL A 162 9.21 -16.22 9.27
CA VAL A 162 10.59 -16.66 9.57
C VAL A 162 10.68 -17.42 10.89
N GLY A 163 9.54 -17.83 11.45
CA GLY A 163 9.46 -18.64 12.64
C GLY A 163 9.48 -17.85 13.95
N PHE A 164 9.41 -16.53 13.88
CA PHE A 164 9.28 -15.67 15.06
C PHE A 164 7.78 -15.39 15.32
N ASP A 165 7.14 -16.34 15.96
CA ASP A 165 5.70 -16.27 16.28
C ASP A 165 5.37 -17.14 17.51
N TRP A 166 4.24 -16.86 18.15
CA TRP A 166 3.65 -17.76 19.15
C TRP A 166 2.90 -18.91 18.48
N PRO A 167 2.75 -20.05 19.14
CA PRO A 167 2.04 -21.19 18.58
C PRO A 167 0.54 -20.92 18.38
N ASP A 168 -0.03 -20.03 19.19
CA ASP A 168 -1.43 -19.62 19.13
C ASP A 168 -1.64 -18.21 19.71
N VAL A 169 -2.90 -17.76 19.73
CA VAL A 169 -3.28 -16.41 20.18
C VAL A 169 -3.04 -16.17 21.68
N SER A 170 -2.91 -17.24 22.50
CA SER A 170 -2.76 -17.08 23.96
C SER A 170 -1.48 -16.33 24.31
N GLY A 171 -0.35 -16.66 23.67
CA GLY A 171 0.90 -15.94 23.89
C GLY A 171 0.84 -14.45 23.49
N ALA A 172 0.04 -14.11 22.48
CA ALA A 172 -0.19 -12.72 22.12
C ALA A 172 -1.07 -11.99 23.15
N LEU A 173 -2.04 -12.68 23.74
CA LEU A 173 -2.87 -12.14 24.83
C LEU A 173 -2.06 -11.94 26.12
N ASP A 174 -1.23 -12.92 26.49
CA ASP A 174 -0.33 -12.80 27.65
C ASP A 174 0.58 -11.56 27.50
N LYS A 175 1.08 -11.30 26.27
CA LYS A 175 1.89 -10.10 26.00
C LYS A 175 1.08 -8.81 26.14
N VAL A 176 -0.20 -8.78 25.78
CA VAL A 176 -1.07 -7.61 26.02
C VAL A 176 -1.23 -7.34 27.52
N GLU A 177 -1.38 -8.38 28.36
CA GLU A 177 -1.46 -8.24 29.81
C GLU A 177 -0.15 -7.71 30.41
N GLU A 178 0.99 -8.20 29.91
CA GLU A 178 2.33 -7.74 30.28
C GLU A 178 2.50 -6.25 29.95
N GLU A 179 2.27 -5.83 28.69
CA GLU A 179 2.41 -4.43 28.26
C GLU A 179 1.45 -3.49 29.02
N LEU A 180 0.24 -3.96 29.33
CA LEU A 180 -0.69 -3.16 30.14
C LEU A 180 -0.17 -2.95 31.58
N ALA A 181 0.53 -3.93 32.15
CA ALA A 181 1.18 -3.77 33.45
C ALA A 181 2.35 -2.81 33.40
N GLU A 182 3.16 -2.83 32.33
CA GLU A 182 4.28 -1.92 32.09
C GLU A 182 3.82 -0.48 31.89
N VAL A 183 2.74 -0.23 31.12
CA VAL A 183 2.07 1.09 31.03
C VAL A 183 1.66 1.61 32.42
N ARG A 184 1.10 0.75 33.27
CA ARG A 184 0.73 1.16 34.66
C ARG A 184 1.96 1.51 35.50
N ALA A 185 3.04 0.77 35.36
CA ALA A 185 4.28 1.04 36.06
C ALA A 185 4.89 2.37 35.60
N ALA A 186 4.96 2.59 34.30
CA ALA A 186 5.49 3.83 33.70
C ALA A 186 4.69 5.07 34.13
N ILE A 187 3.35 5.01 34.18
CA ILE A 187 2.51 6.09 34.69
C ILE A 187 2.85 6.42 36.16
N ASN A 188 3.28 5.43 36.95
CA ASN A 188 3.71 5.62 38.34
C ASN A 188 5.19 6.03 38.49
N GLY A 189 5.89 6.25 37.38
CA GLY A 189 7.29 6.73 37.34
C GLY A 189 8.35 5.66 37.16
N ASP A 190 7.97 4.44 36.79
CA ASP A 190 8.88 3.32 36.52
C ASP A 190 8.77 2.92 35.04
N GLY A 191 9.47 3.66 34.16
CA GLY A 191 9.52 3.44 32.73
C GLY A 191 9.17 4.66 31.88
N ASP A 192 9.16 4.45 30.55
CA ASP A 192 8.77 5.46 29.54
C ASP A 192 7.33 5.21 29.06
N VAL A 193 6.42 6.09 29.45
CA VAL A 193 4.98 5.98 29.09
C VAL A 193 4.75 5.95 27.57
N GLU A 194 5.56 6.68 26.78
CA GLU A 194 5.42 6.72 25.32
C GLU A 194 5.82 5.38 24.70
N GLU A 195 6.91 4.79 25.17
CA GLU A 195 7.38 3.46 24.73
C GLU A 195 6.36 2.39 25.06
N GLU A 196 5.93 2.30 26.33
CA GLU A 196 4.98 1.24 26.79
C GLU A 196 3.60 1.33 26.11
N ILE A 197 3.10 2.53 25.84
CA ILE A 197 1.87 2.67 25.06
C ILE A 197 2.08 2.16 23.63
N GLY A 198 3.22 2.43 23.02
CA GLY A 198 3.56 1.92 21.71
C GLY A 198 3.59 0.40 21.66
N ASP A 199 4.19 -0.24 22.67
CA ASP A 199 4.32 -1.68 22.76
C ASP A 199 2.97 -2.36 23.05
N LEU A 200 2.12 -1.76 23.89
CA LEU A 200 0.75 -2.23 24.11
C LEU A 200 -0.07 -2.21 22.80
N ILE A 201 -0.01 -1.12 22.02
CA ILE A 201 -0.70 -1.03 20.73
C ILE A 201 -0.17 -2.10 19.76
N PHE A 202 1.15 -2.33 19.74
CA PHE A 202 1.77 -3.35 18.90
C PHE A 202 1.35 -4.75 19.31
N ALA A 203 1.25 -5.05 20.62
CA ALA A 203 0.78 -6.32 21.15
C ALA A 203 -0.70 -6.60 20.81
N VAL A 204 -1.58 -5.59 20.97
CA VAL A 204 -3.01 -5.68 20.59
C VAL A 204 -3.14 -5.94 19.09
N THR A 205 -2.33 -5.25 18.25
CA THR A 205 -2.32 -5.49 16.81
C THR A 205 -1.94 -6.92 16.45
N ASN A 206 -1.09 -7.57 17.26
CA ASN A 206 -0.73 -8.97 17.05
C ASN A 206 -1.88 -9.93 17.38
N VAL A 207 -2.66 -9.66 18.42
CA VAL A 207 -3.90 -10.41 18.70
C VAL A 207 -4.84 -10.31 17.48
N SER A 208 -5.05 -9.11 16.93
CA SER A 208 -5.88 -8.91 15.74
C SER A 208 -5.40 -9.75 14.55
N ARG A 209 -4.07 -9.85 14.35
CA ARG A 209 -3.48 -10.71 13.31
C ARG A 209 -3.84 -12.19 13.49
N PHE A 210 -3.76 -12.72 14.72
CA PHE A 210 -4.11 -14.11 15.01
C PHE A 210 -5.58 -14.42 14.74
N VAL A 211 -6.47 -13.50 15.09
CA VAL A 211 -7.91 -13.67 14.88
C VAL A 211 -8.39 -13.18 13.50
N LYS A 212 -7.44 -12.79 12.62
CA LYS A 212 -7.68 -12.35 11.24
C LYS A 212 -8.56 -11.08 11.14
N VAL A 213 -8.45 -10.21 12.12
CA VAL A 213 -9.09 -8.89 12.11
C VAL A 213 -8.11 -7.87 11.50
N ASP A 214 -8.59 -6.97 10.67
CA ASP A 214 -7.84 -5.81 10.22
C ASP A 214 -7.84 -4.76 11.34
N SER A 215 -6.65 -4.44 11.85
CA SER A 215 -6.51 -3.55 13.00
C SER A 215 -6.78 -2.08 12.68
N GLU A 216 -6.60 -1.67 11.41
CA GLU A 216 -6.86 -0.29 10.98
C GLU A 216 -8.36 -0.04 10.80
N ARG A 217 -9.09 -1.09 10.40
CA ARG A 217 -10.53 -1.04 10.15
C ARG A 217 -11.37 -1.26 11.42
N ALA A 218 -10.84 -1.93 12.44
CA ALA A 218 -11.57 -2.29 13.65
C ALA A 218 -11.77 -1.07 14.58
#